data_a30878534b543d43c3d5cf97bc9bfd94
#
_entry.id   a30878534b543d43c3d5cf97bc9bfd94
#
_cell.length_a   1.000
_cell.length_b   1.000
_cell.length_c   1.000
_cell.angle_alpha   90.00
_cell.angle_beta   90.00
_cell.angle_gamma   90.00
#
_symmetry.space_group_name_H-M   'P 1'
#
loop_
_entity.id
_entity.type
_entity.pdbx_description
1 polymer ?
#
loop_
_entity_poly.entity_id
_entity_poly.type
_entity_poly.pdbx_seq_one_letter_code
_entity_poly.pdbx_strand_id
1 'polypeptide(L)'
;MSKEILFLNPVFTHNIWGGTKLREEYGYDIQGDDIGECWGIAAHDNGDCTIKNGTYAGKTLATLWKEHREVFGGIDGQRFPLLVKIIDAKDDLSIQVHPDDTYAAEHENGSFGKMECWYILDCPENATLVIGHNAKTKEELEDMVNNKRWSDLIREIPVKKGDFIQIDPGTVHAIKGGLTILETQQNSDITYRVYDYDRLSNGQPRQLHVKQSLDVITVPAKPVEDSVIHVGEGKKNEMQQLIECQYYKVFKLDVDGTATVCENAPFLIMSVVEGNGTIDGQEIKKGSHFIIPAGYGGVKFEGNMEIIASTVA
;
A
#
# COMPACT_ATOMS: atom_id res chain seq x y z
N MET A 1 -16.26 26.79 5.75
CA MET A 1 -15.27 26.07 6.61
C MET A 1 -13.91 26.32 6.03
N SER A 2 -12.91 26.62 6.84
CA SER A 2 -11.53 26.74 6.37
C SER A 2 -11.10 25.36 5.89
N LYS A 3 -10.64 25.27 4.64
CA LYS A 3 -10.11 24.03 4.08
C LYS A 3 -8.68 23.90 4.55
N GLU A 4 -8.40 22.90 5.37
CA GLU A 4 -7.08 22.65 5.96
C GLU A 4 -6.55 21.34 5.40
N ILE A 5 -5.26 21.28 5.08
CA ILE A 5 -4.57 20.02 4.78
C ILE A 5 -4.55 19.18 6.07
N LEU A 6 -4.95 17.93 5.97
CA LEU A 6 -5.05 17.03 7.11
C LEU A 6 -3.78 16.20 7.22
N PHE A 7 -2.88 16.56 8.12
CA PHE A 7 -1.72 15.73 8.47
C PHE A 7 -2.14 14.59 9.39
N LEU A 8 -1.54 13.42 9.20
CA LEU A 8 -1.90 12.21 9.94
C LEU A 8 -0.76 11.73 10.84
N ASN A 9 -1.13 11.18 11.98
CA ASN A 9 -0.25 10.38 12.81
C ASN A 9 -0.41 8.92 12.37
N PRO A 10 0.65 8.29 11.84
CA PRO A 10 0.60 6.90 11.40
C PRO A 10 0.37 5.91 12.54
N VAL A 11 -0.09 4.71 12.16
CA VAL A 11 -0.12 3.54 13.04
C VAL A 11 0.99 2.58 12.63
N PHE A 12 1.66 1.93 13.57
CA PHE A 12 2.76 1.01 13.32
C PHE A 12 2.43 -0.39 13.79
N THR A 13 2.89 -1.41 13.06
CA THR A 13 2.67 -2.82 13.40
C THR A 13 3.99 -3.57 13.52
N HIS A 14 4.04 -4.46 14.53
CA HIS A 14 5.14 -5.39 14.72
C HIS A 14 4.92 -6.64 13.86
N ASN A 15 5.94 -7.02 13.11
CA ASN A 15 5.87 -8.13 12.17
C ASN A 15 7.15 -8.97 12.27
N ILE A 16 7.04 -10.30 12.23
CA ILE A 16 8.20 -11.20 12.32
C ILE A 16 9.25 -10.99 11.22
N TRP A 17 8.87 -10.31 10.15
CA TRP A 17 9.69 -9.95 9.01
C TRP A 17 10.06 -8.46 8.98
N GLY A 18 9.60 -7.68 9.97
CA GLY A 18 9.82 -6.24 10.03
C GLY A 18 11.27 -5.86 10.35
N GLY A 19 11.61 -4.63 10.01
CA GLY A 19 12.95 -4.07 10.16
C GLY A 19 13.01 -2.82 11.04
N THR A 20 14.03 -2.02 10.79
CA THR A 20 14.34 -0.79 11.54
C THR A 20 14.32 0.48 10.68
N LYS A 21 14.17 0.35 9.35
CA LYS A 21 14.25 1.48 8.42
C LYS A 21 13.21 2.56 8.70
N LEU A 22 12.00 2.17 9.16
CA LEU A 22 10.96 3.13 9.53
C LEU A 22 11.43 4.08 10.64
N ARG A 23 12.23 3.63 11.59
CA ARG A 23 12.89 4.46 12.61
C ARG A 23 14.11 5.18 12.03
N GLU A 24 15.01 4.46 11.40
CA GLU A 24 16.35 4.94 11.06
C GLU A 24 16.37 5.86 9.83
N GLU A 25 15.55 5.57 8.82
CA GLU A 25 15.54 6.33 7.58
C GLU A 25 14.34 7.30 7.45
N TYR A 26 13.20 6.97 8.06
CA TYR A 26 12.00 7.83 8.04
C TYR A 26 11.89 8.72 9.29
N GLY A 27 12.67 8.42 10.34
CA GLY A 27 12.76 9.23 11.54
C GLY A 27 11.48 9.21 12.39
N TYR A 28 10.71 8.11 12.34
CA TYR A 28 9.57 7.92 13.22
C TYR A 28 10.03 7.59 14.65
N ASP A 29 9.37 8.20 15.64
CA ASP A 29 9.64 7.91 17.06
C ASP A 29 8.91 6.63 17.47
N ILE A 30 9.50 5.50 17.13
CA ILE A 30 8.99 4.16 17.38
C ILE A 30 10.06 3.27 18.00
N GLN A 31 9.64 2.29 18.79
CA GLN A 31 10.53 1.35 19.48
C GLN A 31 10.38 -0.05 18.91
N GLY A 32 11.47 -0.83 18.93
CA GLY A 32 11.53 -2.19 18.42
C GLY A 32 12.37 -2.29 17.16
N ASP A 33 12.75 -3.51 16.82
CA ASP A 33 13.58 -3.85 15.64
C ASP A 33 12.82 -4.75 14.65
N ASP A 34 11.49 -4.79 14.81
CA ASP A 34 10.55 -5.66 14.09
C ASP A 34 9.31 -4.89 13.60
N ILE A 35 9.45 -3.58 13.36
CA ILE A 35 8.36 -2.75 12.86
C ILE A 35 8.32 -2.91 11.33
N GLY A 36 7.37 -3.71 10.85
CA GLY A 36 7.26 -4.02 9.42
C GLY A 36 6.38 -3.06 8.64
N GLU A 37 5.39 -2.43 9.25
CA GLU A 37 4.46 -1.55 8.55
C GLU A 37 4.24 -0.23 9.27
N CYS A 38 4.26 0.85 8.49
CA CYS A 38 3.74 2.16 8.82
C CYS A 38 2.42 2.35 8.04
N TRP A 39 1.28 2.30 8.71
CA TRP A 39 0.00 2.65 8.11
C TRP A 39 -0.13 4.17 8.11
N GLY A 40 0.31 4.77 7.03
CA GLY A 40 0.39 6.23 6.91
C GLY A 40 -0.98 6.88 6.75
N ILE A 41 -1.88 6.22 6.02
CA ILE A 41 -3.29 6.62 5.84
C ILE A 41 -4.14 5.37 6.07
N ALA A 42 -4.83 5.33 7.20
CA ALA A 42 -5.63 4.19 7.60
C ALA A 42 -6.87 4.62 8.38
N ALA A 43 -7.99 4.00 8.06
CA ALA A 43 -9.26 4.09 8.79
C ALA A 43 -9.84 2.67 8.88
N HIS A 44 -9.10 1.77 9.53
CA HIS A 44 -9.39 0.35 9.65
C HIS A 44 -9.51 -0.04 11.12
N ASP A 45 -10.33 -1.06 11.44
CA ASP A 45 -10.55 -1.49 12.82
C ASP A 45 -9.25 -1.93 13.53
N ASN A 46 -8.27 -2.43 12.76
CA ASN A 46 -6.96 -2.83 13.26
C ASN A 46 -5.92 -1.69 13.29
N GLY A 47 -6.25 -0.50 12.76
CA GLY A 47 -5.35 0.66 12.76
C GLY A 47 -6.02 1.88 12.16
N ASP A 48 -6.30 2.89 12.99
CA ASP A 48 -7.00 4.12 12.59
C ASP A 48 -6.13 5.34 12.89
N CYS A 49 -5.67 6.02 11.84
CA CYS A 49 -4.81 7.19 11.95
C CYS A 49 -5.56 8.36 12.59
N THR A 50 -4.88 9.14 13.44
CA THR A 50 -5.45 10.37 13.99
C THR A 50 -5.00 11.58 13.20
N ILE A 51 -5.89 12.58 13.11
CA ILE A 51 -5.57 13.87 12.51
C ILE A 51 -4.66 14.66 13.46
N LYS A 52 -3.54 15.16 12.95
CA LYS A 52 -2.51 15.82 13.74
C LYS A 52 -2.80 17.30 13.99
N ASN A 53 -3.52 17.97 13.09
CA ASN A 53 -3.61 19.45 13.06
C ASN A 53 -5.03 19.95 12.81
N GLY A 54 -5.20 21.25 13.00
CA GLY A 54 -6.39 22.02 12.60
C GLY A 54 -7.65 21.68 13.36
N THR A 55 -8.79 21.95 12.72
CA THR A 55 -10.14 21.80 13.30
C THR A 55 -10.45 20.37 13.75
N TYR A 56 -9.85 19.39 13.11
CA TYR A 56 -10.10 17.96 13.36
C TYR A 56 -9.00 17.27 14.17
N ALA A 57 -8.06 18.04 14.73
CA ALA A 57 -6.97 17.47 15.51
C ALA A 57 -7.45 16.51 16.61
N GLY A 58 -6.86 15.32 16.68
CA GLY A 58 -7.21 14.27 17.63
C GLY A 58 -8.39 13.37 17.22
N LYS A 59 -9.18 13.72 16.20
CA LYS A 59 -10.18 12.79 15.63
C LYS A 59 -9.46 11.71 14.83
N THR A 60 -10.03 10.52 14.79
CA THR A 60 -9.54 9.45 13.90
C THR A 60 -10.07 9.65 12.49
N LEU A 61 -9.37 9.07 11.50
CA LEU A 61 -9.79 9.18 10.10
C LEU A 61 -11.13 8.48 9.84
N ALA A 62 -11.39 7.35 10.51
CA ALA A 62 -12.69 6.67 10.44
C ALA A 62 -13.83 7.53 11.00
N THR A 63 -13.59 8.23 12.12
CA THR A 63 -14.55 9.18 12.69
C THR A 63 -14.80 10.35 11.72
N LEU A 64 -13.73 10.90 11.14
CA LEU A 64 -13.83 12.00 10.19
C LEU A 64 -14.61 11.56 8.93
N TRP A 65 -14.31 10.38 8.41
CA TRP A 65 -15.04 9.78 7.29
C TRP A 65 -16.54 9.65 7.56
N LYS A 66 -16.91 9.24 8.75
CA LYS A 66 -18.31 9.05 9.14
C LYS A 66 -19.05 10.37 9.35
N GLU A 67 -18.42 11.34 10.01
CA GLU A 67 -19.08 12.58 10.48
C GLU A 67 -18.94 13.76 9.52
N HIS A 68 -17.94 13.76 8.64
CA HIS A 68 -17.52 14.90 7.81
C HIS A 68 -17.25 14.51 6.36
N ARG A 69 -18.27 13.91 5.71
CA ARG A 69 -18.19 13.45 4.31
C ARG A 69 -17.81 14.56 3.33
N GLU A 70 -18.18 15.80 3.65
CA GLU A 70 -17.84 16.98 2.84
C GLU A 70 -16.34 17.18 2.66
N VAL A 71 -15.53 16.70 3.62
CA VAL A 71 -14.05 16.72 3.54
C VAL A 71 -13.55 15.84 2.39
N PHE A 72 -14.28 14.81 2.08
CA PHE A 72 -13.96 13.80 1.06
C PHE A 72 -14.86 13.91 -0.19
N GLY A 73 -15.42 15.10 -0.46
CA GLY A 73 -16.25 15.33 -1.65
C GLY A 73 -17.65 14.72 -1.59
N GLY A 74 -18.11 14.30 -0.41
CA GLY A 74 -19.42 13.69 -0.25
C GLY A 74 -19.54 12.28 -0.82
N ILE A 75 -18.41 11.57 -1.04
CA ILE A 75 -18.42 10.20 -1.57
C ILE A 75 -19.18 9.27 -0.63
N ASP A 76 -20.01 8.41 -1.21
CA ASP A 76 -20.69 7.36 -0.48
C ASP A 76 -19.76 6.20 -0.11
N GLY A 77 -20.09 5.50 0.96
CA GLY A 77 -19.36 4.31 1.40
C GLY A 77 -19.43 4.13 2.91
N GLN A 78 -19.53 2.91 3.39
CA GLN A 78 -19.58 2.62 4.82
C GLN A 78 -18.24 2.86 5.51
N ARG A 79 -17.10 2.61 4.81
CA ARG A 79 -15.73 2.70 5.29
C ARG A 79 -14.92 3.64 4.40
N PHE A 80 -13.87 4.24 4.95
CA PHE A 80 -12.87 4.92 4.14
C PHE A 80 -12.29 3.94 3.11
N PRO A 81 -12.16 4.34 1.84
CA PRO A 81 -11.97 3.34 0.78
C PRO A 81 -10.58 2.75 0.67
N LEU A 82 -9.55 3.48 1.07
CA LEU A 82 -8.16 3.14 0.80
C LEU A 82 -7.34 2.98 2.08
N LEU A 83 -6.27 2.22 1.99
CA LEU A 83 -5.24 2.08 3.01
C LEU A 83 -3.88 2.26 2.33
N VAL A 84 -3.04 3.14 2.87
CA VAL A 84 -1.70 3.40 2.35
C VAL A 84 -0.66 3.10 3.42
N LYS A 85 0.33 2.27 3.07
CA LYS A 85 1.36 1.81 3.99
C LYS A 85 2.76 2.04 3.42
N ILE A 86 3.74 2.22 4.30
CA ILE A 86 5.14 1.93 4.00
C ILE A 86 5.48 0.60 4.67
N ILE A 87 6.02 -0.31 3.89
CA ILE A 87 6.43 -1.65 4.34
C ILE A 87 7.95 -1.71 4.33
N ASP A 88 8.54 -2.05 5.48
CA ASP A 88 9.97 -2.34 5.66
C ASP A 88 10.15 -3.85 5.85
N ALA A 89 10.44 -4.55 4.77
CA ALA A 89 10.67 -5.97 4.76
C ALA A 89 12.14 -6.29 5.03
N LYS A 90 12.50 -6.56 6.29
CA LYS A 90 13.84 -7.10 6.62
C LYS A 90 13.99 -8.53 6.13
N ASP A 91 12.95 -9.34 6.27
CA ASP A 91 12.88 -10.72 5.81
C ASP A 91 11.71 -10.89 4.84
N ASP A 92 11.67 -12.02 4.13
CA ASP A 92 10.59 -12.33 3.17
C ASP A 92 9.21 -12.34 3.86
N LEU A 93 8.23 -11.66 3.28
CA LEU A 93 6.83 -11.83 3.66
C LEU A 93 6.34 -13.22 3.21
N SER A 94 5.25 -13.69 3.82
CA SER A 94 4.64 -14.96 3.39
C SER A 94 4.21 -14.91 1.92
N ILE A 95 4.27 -16.04 1.25
CA ILE A 95 3.60 -16.24 -0.04
C ILE A 95 2.09 -16.17 0.23
N GLN A 96 1.39 -15.27 -0.42
CA GLN A 96 0.00 -14.95 -0.11
C GLN A 96 -0.81 -14.61 -1.36
N VAL A 97 -2.11 -14.56 -1.17
CA VAL A 97 -3.09 -14.12 -2.17
C VAL A 97 -4.23 -13.39 -1.47
N HIS A 98 -4.87 -12.46 -2.16
CA HIS A 98 -6.02 -11.72 -1.65
C HIS A 98 -7.28 -12.03 -2.45
N PRO A 99 -8.46 -12.05 -1.79
CA PRO A 99 -9.75 -12.22 -2.46
C PRO A 99 -10.20 -10.93 -3.17
N ASP A 100 -11.13 -11.07 -4.10
CA ASP A 100 -11.93 -9.96 -4.60
C ASP A 100 -13.07 -9.58 -3.62
N ASP A 101 -13.82 -8.50 -3.94
CA ASP A 101 -14.93 -8.02 -3.11
C ASP A 101 -16.02 -9.06 -2.93
N THR A 102 -16.31 -9.86 -3.95
CA THR A 102 -17.38 -10.86 -3.89
C THR A 102 -17.05 -11.96 -2.90
N TYR A 103 -15.86 -12.54 -3.02
CA TYR A 103 -15.41 -13.60 -2.10
C TYR A 103 -15.25 -13.06 -0.67
N ALA A 104 -14.67 -11.87 -0.52
CA ALA A 104 -14.48 -11.26 0.80
C ALA A 104 -15.83 -10.94 1.48
N ALA A 105 -16.81 -10.43 0.74
CA ALA A 105 -18.13 -10.16 1.29
C ALA A 105 -18.85 -11.42 1.79
N GLU A 106 -18.68 -12.55 1.08
CA GLU A 106 -19.32 -13.83 1.44
C GLU A 106 -18.61 -14.57 2.58
N HIS A 107 -17.27 -14.50 2.63
CA HIS A 107 -16.45 -15.35 3.51
C HIS A 107 -15.78 -14.60 4.67
N GLU A 108 -15.70 -13.26 4.60
CA GLU A 108 -14.99 -12.42 5.57
C GLU A 108 -15.90 -11.32 6.17
N ASN A 109 -17.13 -11.71 6.54
CA ASN A 109 -18.09 -10.87 7.27
C ASN A 109 -18.42 -9.52 6.60
N GLY A 110 -18.51 -9.50 5.26
CA GLY A 110 -18.82 -8.28 4.51
C GLY A 110 -17.62 -7.34 4.34
N SER A 111 -16.41 -7.86 4.44
CA SER A 111 -15.19 -7.09 4.19
C SER A 111 -15.02 -6.76 2.71
N PHE A 112 -14.12 -5.79 2.42
CA PHE A 112 -13.66 -5.54 1.07
C PHE A 112 -12.67 -6.62 0.63
N GLY A 113 -12.59 -6.85 -0.68
CA GLY A 113 -11.46 -7.50 -1.30
C GLY A 113 -10.18 -6.69 -1.10
N LYS A 114 -9.07 -7.17 -1.64
CA LYS A 114 -7.81 -6.46 -1.52
C LYS A 114 -7.08 -6.44 -2.85
N MET A 115 -7.41 -5.44 -3.66
CA MET A 115 -6.59 -5.00 -4.78
C MET A 115 -5.56 -4.02 -4.24
N GLU A 116 -4.31 -4.17 -4.66
CA GLU A 116 -3.21 -3.34 -4.17
C GLU A 116 -2.20 -3.02 -5.27
N CYS A 117 -1.37 -2.04 -5.04
CA CYS A 117 -0.21 -1.75 -5.86
C CYS A 117 0.97 -1.31 -5.00
N TRP A 118 2.17 -1.53 -5.51
CA TRP A 118 3.42 -1.24 -4.82
C TRP A 118 4.30 -0.32 -5.64
N TYR A 119 4.83 0.71 -4.99
CA TYR A 119 5.91 1.51 -5.52
C TYR A 119 7.19 1.17 -4.75
N ILE A 120 8.24 0.71 -5.45
CA ILE A 120 9.50 0.27 -4.83
C ILE A 120 10.31 1.50 -4.39
N LEU A 121 10.38 1.71 -3.08
CA LEU A 121 11.09 2.85 -2.48
C LEU A 121 12.59 2.60 -2.35
N ASP A 122 12.95 1.37 -1.98
CA ASP A 122 14.33 0.92 -1.83
C ASP A 122 14.41 -0.60 -1.96
N CYS A 123 15.51 -1.09 -2.53
CA CYS A 123 15.79 -2.51 -2.66
C CYS A 123 17.27 -2.77 -2.84
N PRO A 124 17.79 -3.97 -2.50
CA PRO A 124 19.16 -4.37 -2.81
C PRO A 124 19.36 -4.53 -4.33
N GLU A 125 20.63 -4.55 -4.75
CA GLU A 125 20.98 -4.94 -6.10
C GLU A 125 20.50 -6.37 -6.39
N ASN A 126 19.92 -6.59 -7.57
CA ASN A 126 19.31 -7.87 -7.99
C ASN A 126 18.13 -8.34 -7.12
N ALA A 127 17.38 -7.41 -6.53
CA ALA A 127 16.15 -7.72 -5.81
C ALA A 127 15.13 -8.43 -6.71
N THR A 128 14.33 -9.31 -6.09
CA THR A 128 13.19 -9.96 -6.74
C THR A 128 11.92 -9.80 -5.90
N LEU A 129 10.78 -9.97 -6.55
CA LEU A 129 9.46 -10.13 -5.95
C LEU A 129 8.82 -11.44 -6.43
N VAL A 130 7.93 -12.00 -5.63
CA VAL A 130 7.07 -13.08 -6.10
C VAL A 130 5.81 -12.47 -6.71
N ILE A 131 5.60 -12.72 -8.02
CA ILE A 131 4.40 -12.28 -8.75
C ILE A 131 3.89 -13.42 -9.62
N GLY A 132 2.78 -14.01 -9.22
CA GLY A 132 2.15 -15.14 -9.89
C GLY A 132 2.79 -16.49 -9.56
N HIS A 133 2.42 -17.48 -10.37
CA HIS A 133 2.84 -18.86 -10.19
C HIS A 133 2.98 -19.59 -11.54
N ASN A 134 3.58 -20.78 -11.54
CA ASN A 134 3.87 -21.56 -12.75
C ASN A 134 2.83 -22.63 -13.09
N ALA A 135 1.86 -22.93 -12.19
CA ALA A 135 0.81 -23.90 -12.44
C ALA A 135 -0.08 -23.49 -13.62
N LYS A 136 -0.44 -24.45 -14.46
CA LYS A 136 -1.24 -24.25 -15.68
C LYS A 136 -2.71 -24.60 -15.49
N THR A 137 -3.02 -25.48 -14.54
CA THR A 137 -4.38 -25.89 -14.19
C THR A 137 -4.59 -25.84 -12.68
N LYS A 138 -5.84 -25.88 -12.23
CA LYS A 138 -6.16 -25.94 -10.80
C LYS A 138 -5.62 -27.21 -10.14
N GLU A 139 -5.71 -28.33 -10.82
CA GLU A 139 -5.21 -29.61 -10.33
C GLU A 139 -3.68 -29.57 -10.14
N GLU A 140 -2.96 -28.93 -11.07
CA GLU A 140 -1.52 -28.73 -10.95
C GLU A 140 -1.17 -27.81 -9.79
N LEU A 141 -1.92 -26.71 -9.61
CA LEU A 141 -1.77 -25.80 -8.47
C LEU A 141 -1.98 -26.55 -7.14
N GLU A 142 -3.07 -27.30 -7.02
CA GLU A 142 -3.38 -28.10 -5.84
C GLU A 142 -2.30 -29.14 -5.55
N ASP A 143 -1.81 -29.84 -6.58
CA ASP A 143 -0.71 -30.79 -6.44
C ASP A 143 0.57 -30.12 -5.92
N MET A 144 0.97 -28.99 -6.52
CA MET A 144 2.17 -28.26 -6.12
C MET A 144 2.07 -27.76 -4.66
N VAL A 145 0.92 -27.20 -4.25
CA VAL A 145 0.69 -26.72 -2.89
C VAL A 145 0.68 -27.86 -1.89
N ASN A 146 -0.09 -28.94 -2.14
CA ASN A 146 -0.25 -30.06 -1.21
C ASN A 146 1.05 -30.85 -1.04
N ASN A 147 1.88 -30.93 -2.07
CA ASN A 147 3.18 -31.61 -2.04
C ASN A 147 4.34 -30.65 -1.74
N LYS A 148 4.06 -29.39 -1.32
CA LYS A 148 5.05 -28.37 -0.94
C LYS A 148 6.12 -28.12 -2.02
N ARG A 149 5.74 -28.19 -3.29
CA ARG A 149 6.62 -27.96 -4.44
C ARG A 149 6.81 -26.46 -4.71
N TRP A 150 7.26 -25.73 -3.68
CA TRP A 150 7.30 -24.26 -3.70
C TRP A 150 8.24 -23.71 -4.77
N SER A 151 9.41 -24.34 -4.99
CA SER A 151 10.37 -23.94 -6.03
C SER A 151 9.82 -24.09 -7.45
N ASP A 152 8.91 -25.03 -7.67
CA ASP A 152 8.28 -25.21 -8.97
C ASP A 152 7.09 -24.25 -9.15
N LEU A 153 6.40 -23.96 -8.04
CA LEU A 153 5.20 -23.15 -8.04
C LEU A 153 5.48 -21.65 -8.19
N ILE A 154 6.42 -21.12 -7.39
CA ILE A 154 6.61 -19.68 -7.23
C ILE A 154 7.30 -19.09 -8.46
N ARG A 155 6.77 -17.97 -8.93
CA ARG A 155 7.37 -17.16 -10.01
C ARG A 155 7.99 -15.90 -9.42
N GLU A 156 9.31 -15.80 -9.48
CA GLU A 156 10.05 -14.60 -9.07
C GLU A 156 10.35 -13.71 -10.27
N ILE A 157 10.27 -12.40 -10.08
CA ILE A 157 10.58 -11.39 -11.08
C ILE A 157 11.63 -10.41 -10.55
N PRO A 158 12.59 -9.93 -11.36
CA PRO A 158 13.52 -8.90 -10.95
C PRO A 158 12.80 -7.56 -10.80
N VAL A 159 13.21 -6.77 -9.81
CA VAL A 159 12.72 -5.42 -9.57
C VAL A 159 13.83 -4.48 -9.15
N LYS A 160 13.58 -3.17 -9.30
CA LYS A 160 14.47 -2.10 -8.86
C LYS A 160 13.68 -0.94 -8.26
N LYS A 161 14.39 -0.07 -7.55
CA LYS A 161 13.83 1.19 -7.05
C LYS A 161 13.14 1.96 -8.17
N GLY A 162 11.92 2.45 -7.88
CA GLY A 162 11.08 3.19 -8.81
C GLY A 162 10.16 2.35 -9.69
N ASP A 163 10.27 1.01 -9.64
CA ASP A 163 9.30 0.14 -10.32
C ASP A 163 7.94 0.22 -9.63
N PHE A 164 6.87 0.07 -10.43
CA PHE A 164 5.49 0.08 -9.96
C PHE A 164 4.81 -1.24 -10.33
N ILE A 165 4.19 -1.88 -9.34
CA ILE A 165 3.62 -3.22 -9.47
C ILE A 165 2.14 -3.18 -9.09
N GLN A 166 1.27 -3.65 -9.99
CA GLN A 166 -0.16 -3.85 -9.72
C GLN A 166 -0.42 -5.28 -9.32
N ILE A 167 -1.13 -5.48 -8.21
CA ILE A 167 -1.53 -6.79 -7.68
C ILE A 167 -3.04 -6.89 -7.69
N ASP A 168 -3.56 -7.57 -8.70
CA ASP A 168 -4.99 -7.86 -8.76
C ASP A 168 -5.36 -8.98 -7.79
N PRO A 169 -6.60 -9.00 -7.24
CA PRO A 169 -7.09 -10.14 -6.48
C PRO A 169 -6.88 -11.47 -7.22
N GLY A 170 -6.54 -12.51 -6.48
CA GLY A 170 -6.21 -13.83 -7.05
C GLY A 170 -4.76 -13.98 -7.51
N THR A 171 -3.96 -12.94 -7.48
CA THR A 171 -2.53 -13.02 -7.80
C THR A 171 -1.73 -13.52 -6.61
N VAL A 172 -0.99 -14.64 -6.77
CA VAL A 172 -0.01 -15.10 -5.78
C VAL A 172 1.16 -14.12 -5.75
N HIS A 173 1.54 -13.62 -4.58
CA HIS A 173 2.61 -12.64 -4.47
C HIS A 173 3.33 -12.69 -3.12
N ALA A 174 4.53 -12.12 -3.07
CA ALA A 174 5.24 -11.83 -1.82
C ALA A 174 6.31 -10.76 -2.03
N ILE A 175 6.46 -9.90 -1.02
CA ILE A 175 7.58 -8.98 -0.88
C ILE A 175 8.75 -9.77 -0.30
N LYS A 176 9.92 -9.66 -0.93
CA LYS A 176 11.15 -10.31 -0.48
C LYS A 176 11.92 -9.41 0.50
N GLY A 177 12.75 -10.04 1.31
CA GLY A 177 13.59 -9.33 2.29
C GLY A 177 14.53 -8.30 1.64
N GLY A 178 14.73 -7.20 2.35
CA GLY A 178 15.53 -6.07 1.92
C GLY A 178 14.77 -4.97 1.18
N LEU A 179 13.53 -5.22 0.75
CA LEU A 179 12.73 -4.21 0.08
C LEU A 179 12.03 -3.26 1.06
N THR A 180 11.91 -2.02 0.61
CA THR A 180 11.01 -1.03 1.23
C THR A 180 10.05 -0.56 0.14
N ILE A 181 8.74 -0.63 0.39
CA ILE A 181 7.72 -0.26 -0.59
C ILE A 181 6.69 0.70 -0.01
N LEU A 182 6.06 1.50 -0.86
CA LEU A 182 4.77 2.12 -0.56
C LEU A 182 3.68 1.28 -1.19
N GLU A 183 2.76 0.80 -0.37
CA GLU A 183 1.56 0.06 -0.78
C GLU A 183 0.34 0.98 -0.75
N THR A 184 -0.40 1.03 -1.85
CA THR A 184 -1.74 1.62 -1.91
C THR A 184 -2.73 0.52 -2.23
N GLN A 185 -3.78 0.37 -1.41
CA GLN A 185 -4.72 -0.75 -1.48
C GLN A 185 -6.14 -0.35 -1.11
N GLN A 186 -7.11 -1.23 -1.43
CA GLN A 186 -8.42 -1.17 -0.80
C GLN A 186 -8.26 -1.27 0.73
N ASN A 187 -9.19 -0.67 1.48
CA ASN A 187 -9.15 -0.68 2.95
C ASN A 187 -9.54 -2.05 3.52
N SER A 188 -8.62 -3.00 3.38
CA SER A 188 -8.73 -4.40 3.79
C SER A 188 -7.39 -4.91 4.29
N ASP A 189 -7.38 -5.76 5.31
CA ASP A 189 -6.18 -6.45 5.82
C ASP A 189 -6.24 -7.97 5.64
N ILE A 190 -7.18 -8.45 4.81
CA ILE A 190 -7.36 -9.88 4.54
C ILE A 190 -6.15 -10.41 3.80
N THR A 191 -5.53 -11.46 4.38
CA THR A 191 -4.38 -12.14 3.82
C THR A 191 -4.59 -13.64 3.89
N TYR A 192 -4.71 -14.30 2.73
CA TYR A 192 -4.68 -15.76 2.66
C TYR A 192 -3.26 -16.23 2.45
N ARG A 193 -2.68 -16.75 3.52
CA ARG A 193 -1.29 -17.21 3.56
C ARG A 193 -1.20 -18.61 2.98
N VAL A 194 -0.48 -18.73 1.84
CA VAL A 194 -0.26 -19.99 1.13
C VAL A 194 0.91 -20.74 1.75
N TYR A 195 2.02 -20.03 1.99
CA TYR A 195 3.25 -20.56 2.56
C TYR A 195 4.00 -19.51 3.37
N ASP A 196 4.61 -19.90 4.46
CA ASP A 196 5.32 -19.01 5.38
C ASP A 196 6.72 -19.53 5.76
N TYR A 197 7.36 -20.27 4.87
CA TYR A 197 8.72 -20.78 5.05
C TYR A 197 8.91 -21.61 6.34
N ASP A 198 7.84 -22.20 6.85
CA ASP A 198 7.79 -22.93 8.12
C ASP A 198 8.29 -22.11 9.33
N ARG A 199 8.22 -20.76 9.27
CA ARG A 199 8.64 -19.85 10.32
C ARG A 199 7.73 -19.91 11.55
N LEU A 200 8.33 -19.65 12.71
CA LEU A 200 7.61 -19.58 13.98
C LEU A 200 7.40 -18.11 14.39
N SER A 201 6.19 -17.83 14.84
CA SER A 201 5.85 -16.59 15.54
C SER A 201 5.45 -16.97 16.97
N ASN A 202 6.14 -16.45 17.96
CA ASN A 202 5.93 -16.83 19.37
C ASN A 202 5.97 -18.35 19.62
N GLY A 203 6.88 -19.04 18.92
CA GLY A 203 7.08 -20.50 19.06
C GLY A 203 6.04 -21.38 18.36
N GLN A 204 5.12 -20.79 17.61
CA GLN A 204 4.12 -21.49 16.82
C GLN A 204 4.17 -21.07 15.35
N PRO A 205 3.92 -21.98 14.37
CA PRO A 205 3.77 -21.59 12.99
C PRO A 205 2.56 -20.66 12.82
N ARG A 206 2.68 -19.66 11.95
CA ARG A 206 1.54 -18.80 11.60
C ARG A 206 0.52 -19.63 10.81
N GLN A 207 -0.75 -19.32 11.01
CA GLN A 207 -1.85 -19.98 10.32
C GLN A 207 -1.71 -19.84 8.80
N LEU A 208 -1.84 -20.95 8.09
CA LEU A 208 -2.00 -20.99 6.64
C LEU A 208 -3.48 -21.07 6.28
N HIS A 209 -3.85 -20.47 5.16
CA HIS A 209 -5.22 -20.40 4.63
C HIS A 209 -5.31 -21.12 3.29
N VAL A 210 -4.79 -22.37 3.25
CA VAL A 210 -4.62 -23.12 1.99
C VAL A 210 -5.93 -23.26 1.21
N LYS A 211 -7.03 -23.59 1.91
CA LYS A 211 -8.33 -23.73 1.25
C LYS A 211 -8.78 -22.44 0.59
N GLN A 212 -8.84 -21.35 1.34
CA GLN A 212 -9.25 -20.04 0.84
C GLN A 212 -8.30 -19.57 -0.29
N SER A 213 -6.99 -19.83 -0.15
CA SER A 213 -6.02 -19.53 -1.21
C SER A 213 -6.34 -20.24 -2.52
N LEU A 214 -6.58 -21.56 -2.46
CA LEU A 214 -6.92 -22.36 -3.64
C LEU A 214 -8.28 -21.95 -4.26
N ASP A 215 -9.20 -21.46 -3.44
CA ASP A 215 -10.49 -20.96 -3.92
C ASP A 215 -10.32 -19.69 -4.77
N VAL A 216 -9.40 -18.79 -4.39
CA VAL A 216 -9.28 -17.44 -5.00
C VAL A 216 -8.11 -17.29 -5.99
N ILE A 217 -7.09 -18.16 -5.98
CA ILE A 217 -5.96 -18.05 -6.90
C ILE A 217 -6.42 -18.16 -8.35
N THR A 218 -6.04 -17.19 -9.18
CA THR A 218 -6.29 -17.19 -10.62
C THR A 218 -5.35 -18.15 -11.33
N VAL A 219 -5.90 -19.13 -12.05
CA VAL A 219 -5.13 -20.15 -12.80
C VAL A 219 -5.58 -20.19 -14.27
N PRO A 220 -4.64 -20.14 -15.22
CA PRO A 220 -3.21 -19.85 -15.05
C PRO A 220 -2.96 -18.45 -14.53
N ALA A 221 -1.78 -18.20 -13.93
CA ALA A 221 -1.40 -16.87 -13.51
C ALA A 221 -1.33 -15.92 -14.72
N LYS A 222 -1.70 -14.65 -14.49
CA LYS A 222 -1.59 -13.61 -15.51
C LYS A 222 -0.13 -13.45 -16.01
N PRO A 223 0.07 -12.95 -17.23
CA PRO A 223 1.39 -12.51 -17.69
C PRO A 223 2.00 -11.48 -16.73
N VAL A 224 3.32 -11.49 -16.60
CA VAL A 224 4.04 -10.55 -15.70
C VAL A 224 3.85 -9.10 -16.15
N GLU A 225 3.78 -8.89 -17.44
CA GLU A 225 3.61 -7.59 -18.08
C GLU A 225 2.29 -6.90 -17.68
N ASP A 226 1.29 -7.67 -17.26
CA ASP A 226 0.02 -7.13 -16.76
C ASP A 226 0.15 -6.58 -15.33
N SER A 227 1.18 -6.98 -14.58
CA SER A 227 1.45 -6.53 -13.21
C SER A 227 2.55 -5.48 -13.13
N VAL A 228 3.61 -5.58 -13.94
CA VAL A 228 4.76 -4.66 -13.89
C VAL A 228 4.50 -3.48 -14.81
N ILE A 229 4.34 -2.30 -14.21
CA ILE A 229 4.17 -1.06 -14.94
C ILE A 229 5.50 -0.33 -14.98
N HIS A 230 6.08 -0.22 -16.17
CA HIS A 230 7.30 0.54 -16.37
C HIS A 230 6.99 2.04 -16.31
N VAL A 231 7.33 2.65 -15.19
CA VAL A 231 7.20 4.08 -15.01
C VAL A 231 8.30 4.77 -15.82
N GLY A 232 7.91 5.44 -16.90
CA GLY A 232 8.83 6.29 -17.67
C GLY A 232 9.32 7.49 -16.85
N GLU A 233 10.36 8.17 -17.35
CA GLU A 233 10.78 9.44 -16.75
C GLU A 233 9.63 10.45 -16.83
N GLY A 234 9.04 10.77 -15.67
CA GLY A 234 8.04 11.81 -15.52
C GLY A 234 8.67 13.20 -15.68
N LYS A 235 7.83 14.20 -15.96
CA LYS A 235 8.27 15.57 -15.91
C LYS A 235 8.32 16.06 -14.46
N LYS A 236 9.41 16.78 -14.12
CA LYS A 236 9.51 17.45 -12.84
C LYS A 236 8.36 18.44 -12.66
N ASN A 237 7.85 18.53 -11.44
CA ASN A 237 6.79 19.46 -11.03
C ASN A 237 5.42 19.23 -11.68
N GLU A 238 5.23 18.08 -12.34
CA GLU A 238 3.94 17.65 -12.91
C GLU A 238 3.53 16.30 -12.30
N MET A 239 2.23 16.15 -12.01
CA MET A 239 1.67 14.85 -11.56
C MET A 239 1.69 13.86 -12.72
N GLN A 240 2.36 12.74 -12.54
CA GLN A 240 2.39 11.63 -13.49
C GLN A 240 1.47 10.52 -12.99
N GLN A 241 0.42 10.19 -13.75
CA GLN A 241 -0.42 9.03 -13.43
C GLN A 241 0.35 7.74 -13.65
N LEU A 242 0.40 6.89 -12.62
CA LEU A 242 1.04 5.56 -12.65
C LEU A 242 0.01 4.49 -13.03
N ILE A 243 -1.17 4.55 -12.43
CA ILE A 243 -2.27 3.64 -12.72
C ILE A 243 -3.63 4.29 -12.45
N GLU A 244 -4.64 3.79 -13.15
CA GLU A 244 -6.06 3.95 -12.82
C GLU A 244 -6.71 2.57 -12.90
N CYS A 245 -7.39 2.16 -11.84
CA CYS A 245 -8.12 0.91 -11.77
C CYS A 245 -9.54 1.14 -11.20
N GLN A 246 -10.30 0.10 -10.95
CA GLN A 246 -11.66 0.21 -10.43
C GLN A 246 -11.76 0.94 -9.09
N TYR A 247 -10.71 0.89 -8.25
CA TYR A 247 -10.78 1.36 -6.87
C TYR A 247 -9.98 2.63 -6.61
N TYR A 248 -8.91 2.85 -7.37
CA TYR A 248 -8.00 3.97 -7.13
C TYR A 248 -7.28 4.44 -8.39
N LYS A 249 -6.81 5.68 -8.29
CA LYS A 249 -5.78 6.25 -9.17
C LYS A 249 -4.55 6.53 -8.34
N VAL A 250 -3.37 6.23 -8.86
CA VAL A 250 -2.09 6.53 -8.22
C VAL A 250 -1.25 7.40 -9.13
N PHE A 251 -0.59 8.38 -8.52
CA PHE A 251 0.25 9.34 -9.22
C PHE A 251 1.61 9.46 -8.52
N LYS A 252 2.60 9.87 -9.28
CA LYS A 252 3.90 10.30 -8.81
C LYS A 252 4.08 11.78 -9.06
N LEU A 253 4.68 12.51 -8.12
CA LEU A 253 5.09 13.89 -8.24
C LEU A 253 6.54 14.05 -7.79
N ASP A 254 7.40 14.41 -8.72
CA ASP A 254 8.79 14.79 -8.45
C ASP A 254 8.88 16.32 -8.36
N VAL A 255 8.94 16.87 -7.15
CA VAL A 255 9.13 18.31 -6.92
C VAL A 255 10.62 18.65 -7.02
N ASP A 256 10.93 19.61 -7.89
CA ASP A 256 12.25 20.21 -8.02
C ASP A 256 12.08 21.75 -8.07
N GLY A 257 12.32 22.38 -6.93
CA GLY A 257 12.06 23.80 -6.71
C GLY A 257 10.60 24.09 -6.37
N THR A 258 9.71 24.27 -7.33
CA THR A 258 8.30 24.60 -7.09
C THR A 258 7.36 23.83 -8.01
N ALA A 259 6.34 23.22 -7.44
CA ALA A 259 5.22 22.61 -8.16
C ALA A 259 3.88 23.16 -7.69
N THR A 260 2.90 23.23 -8.60
CA THR A 260 1.51 23.53 -8.23
C THR A 260 0.63 22.40 -8.73
N VAL A 261 -0.09 21.76 -7.81
CA VAL A 261 -1.02 20.67 -8.10
C VAL A 261 -2.45 21.20 -8.02
N CYS A 262 -3.19 21.02 -9.10
CA CYS A 262 -4.62 21.33 -9.19
C CYS A 262 -5.30 20.07 -9.74
N GLU A 263 -5.69 19.16 -8.85
CA GLU A 263 -6.36 17.91 -9.25
C GLU A 263 -7.85 18.01 -8.96
N ASN A 264 -8.66 17.64 -9.93
CA ASN A 264 -10.11 17.60 -9.78
C ASN A 264 -10.56 16.25 -9.19
N ALA A 265 -9.96 15.86 -8.08
CA ALA A 265 -10.29 14.65 -7.34
C ALA A 265 -11.17 14.98 -6.13
N PRO A 266 -11.98 14.02 -5.66
CA PRO A 266 -12.77 14.22 -4.45
C PRO A 266 -11.90 14.54 -3.23
N PHE A 267 -10.72 13.97 -3.15
CA PHE A 267 -9.63 14.26 -2.21
C PHE A 267 -8.35 13.62 -2.72
N LEU A 268 -7.19 14.07 -2.24
CA LEU A 268 -5.90 13.44 -2.53
C LEU A 268 -5.25 12.97 -1.25
N ILE A 269 -4.86 11.71 -1.23
CA ILE A 269 -3.97 11.11 -0.24
C ILE A 269 -2.55 11.34 -0.73
N MET A 270 -1.64 11.79 0.12
CA MET A 270 -0.26 12.03 -0.25
C MET A 270 0.73 11.50 0.79
N SER A 271 1.80 10.91 0.30
CA SER A 271 2.92 10.40 1.11
C SER A 271 4.24 10.91 0.52
N VAL A 272 5.01 11.64 1.30
CA VAL A 272 6.37 12.04 0.93
C VAL A 272 7.27 10.84 1.12
N VAL A 273 7.82 10.30 0.02
CA VAL A 273 8.62 9.08 0.02
C VAL A 273 10.12 9.36 -0.01
N GLU A 274 10.54 10.55 -0.48
CA GLU A 274 11.93 10.99 -0.45
C GLU A 274 12.01 12.51 -0.34
N GLY A 275 13.07 13.04 0.31
CA GLY A 275 13.35 14.46 0.41
C GLY A 275 12.49 15.23 1.42
N ASN A 276 12.45 16.54 1.26
CA ASN A 276 11.71 17.44 2.14
C ASN A 276 11.41 18.79 1.46
N GLY A 277 10.49 19.52 2.05
CA GLY A 277 10.09 20.84 1.58
C GLY A 277 8.87 21.37 2.32
N THR A 278 8.00 22.09 1.61
CA THR A 278 6.76 22.61 2.17
C THR A 278 5.58 22.36 1.25
N ILE A 279 4.39 22.29 1.84
CA ILE A 279 3.09 22.34 1.17
C ILE A 279 2.32 23.56 1.72
N ASP A 280 2.03 24.53 0.86
CA ASP A 280 1.45 25.83 1.24
C ASP A 280 2.13 26.45 2.49
N GLY A 281 3.47 26.36 2.55
CA GLY A 281 4.30 26.89 3.64
C GLY A 281 4.36 26.00 4.89
N GLN A 282 3.68 24.86 4.94
CA GLN A 282 3.77 23.89 6.03
C GLN A 282 4.86 22.87 5.72
N GLU A 283 5.76 22.61 6.67
CA GLU A 283 6.89 21.70 6.50
C GLU A 283 6.43 20.24 6.31
N ILE A 284 7.00 19.59 5.29
CA ILE A 284 6.84 18.16 5.00
C ILE A 284 8.20 17.53 4.70
N LYS A 285 8.31 16.26 5.04
CA LYS A 285 9.54 15.49 4.84
C LYS A 285 9.23 14.03 4.55
N LYS A 286 10.22 13.27 4.15
CA LYS A 286 10.14 11.80 4.04
C LYS A 286 9.40 11.21 5.23
N GLY A 287 8.35 10.42 4.98
CA GLY A 287 7.45 9.88 5.99
C GLY A 287 6.30 10.81 6.41
N SER A 288 6.12 11.97 5.80
CA SER A 288 4.91 12.78 6.00
C SER A 288 3.74 12.21 5.21
N HIS A 289 2.60 12.00 5.89
CA HIS A 289 1.36 11.54 5.29
C HIS A 289 0.25 12.55 5.55
N PHE A 290 -0.50 12.91 4.50
CA PHE A 290 -1.55 13.91 4.60
C PHE A 290 -2.63 13.73 3.54
N ILE A 291 -3.79 14.34 3.79
CA ILE A 291 -4.92 14.38 2.85
C ILE A 291 -5.19 15.84 2.48
N ILE A 292 -5.26 16.11 1.18
CA ILE A 292 -5.78 17.35 0.63
C ILE A 292 -7.29 17.15 0.47
N PRO A 293 -8.12 17.93 1.20
CA PRO A 293 -9.56 17.72 1.21
C PRO A 293 -10.24 18.22 -0.07
N ALA A 294 -11.47 17.78 -0.27
CA ALA A 294 -12.31 18.15 -1.38
C ALA A 294 -12.38 19.66 -1.62
N GLY A 295 -12.18 20.04 -2.87
CA GLY A 295 -12.26 21.42 -3.32
C GLY A 295 -11.30 22.37 -2.60
N TYR A 296 -10.14 21.89 -2.12
CA TYR A 296 -9.06 22.71 -1.56
C TYR A 296 -8.58 23.74 -2.57
N GLY A 297 -8.52 23.36 -3.84
CA GLY A 297 -8.01 24.18 -4.93
C GLY A 297 -6.56 23.84 -5.26
N GLY A 298 -5.86 24.77 -5.91
CA GLY A 298 -4.44 24.59 -6.21
C GLY A 298 -3.61 24.61 -4.93
N VAL A 299 -2.70 23.65 -4.80
CA VAL A 299 -1.77 23.52 -3.67
C VAL A 299 -0.34 23.68 -4.18
N LYS A 300 0.47 24.46 -3.46
CA LYS A 300 1.85 24.75 -3.82
C LYS A 300 2.82 23.91 -3.02
N PHE A 301 3.71 23.20 -3.71
CA PHE A 301 4.85 22.51 -3.13
C PHE A 301 6.14 23.29 -3.41
N GLU A 302 7.03 23.36 -2.43
CA GLU A 302 8.36 23.98 -2.58
C GLU A 302 9.41 23.09 -1.90
N GLY A 303 10.52 22.82 -2.60
CA GLY A 303 11.63 21.99 -2.10
C GLY A 303 12.09 20.96 -3.12
N ASN A 304 12.72 19.89 -2.62
CA ASN A 304 13.15 18.76 -3.44
C ASN A 304 12.63 17.49 -2.79
N MET A 305 11.63 16.87 -3.41
CA MET A 305 10.98 15.70 -2.83
C MET A 305 10.27 14.86 -3.88
N GLU A 306 10.11 13.59 -3.56
CA GLU A 306 9.27 12.65 -4.29
C GLU A 306 8.02 12.34 -3.47
N ILE A 307 6.87 12.42 -4.10
CA ILE A 307 5.57 12.20 -3.47
C ILE A 307 4.79 11.18 -4.28
N ILE A 308 4.22 10.19 -3.61
CA ILE A 308 3.20 9.33 -4.19
C ILE A 308 1.84 9.80 -3.71
N ALA A 309 0.96 10.04 -4.67
CA ALA A 309 -0.40 10.49 -4.41
C ALA A 309 -1.41 9.45 -4.87
N SER A 310 -2.53 9.36 -4.19
CA SER A 310 -3.64 8.50 -4.60
C SER A 310 -4.99 9.13 -4.31
N THR A 311 -6.01 8.68 -5.03
CA THR A 311 -7.41 9.04 -4.84
C THR A 311 -8.27 7.85 -5.25
N VAL A 312 -9.56 7.90 -4.93
CA VAL A 312 -10.52 6.94 -5.48
C VAL A 312 -10.70 7.12 -6.99
N ALA A 313 -11.11 6.07 -7.66
CA ALA A 313 -11.34 6.07 -9.11
C ALA A 313 -12.57 6.89 -9.53
#